data_524f9536e4a41530284f9ab71c663897
#
_entry.id   524f9536e4a41530284f9ab71c663897
#
_cell.length_a   1.000
_cell.length_b   1.000
_cell.length_c   1.000
_cell.angle_alpha   90.00
_cell.angle_beta   90.00
_cell.angle_gamma   90.00
#
_symmetry.space_group_name_H-M   'P 1'
#
loop_
_entity.id
_entity.type
_entity.pdbx_description
1 polymer ?
#
loop_
_entity_poly.entity_id
_entity_poly.type
_entity_poly.pdbx_seq_one_letter_code
_entity_poly.pdbx_strand_id
1 'polypeptide(L)'
;MPPPWTSLRRVGRRGVAVAAALTIITVIATVVASQLLPGSSAGNPVARNSRAVTDALTALAVVAAAQPASRPPGPGQYQYTKSVSGGRGQYGNQRHSFWASFLLERQIWIGWNGSGRIAETMSHMHLLTAHDRAEWIATGRCCLSSGPSDQRFGPHGLTLGPVNEWKLPTDPAQLGALLRTRAIEGGPPGPREDFVQVGDLLRETDAPPALRAALFRVAASIPSVRLLGRITDRFGRTGIVVAEVGPLSHGRYQLTELIFAPKTSVLLDEQIVVVNTRTHIRTVMYWNAYVASGVVGSVTKVAPPYSGSVKRGKTA
;
A
#
# COMPACT_ATOMS: atom_id res chain seq x y z
N MET A 1 6.90 -1.91 33.15
CA MET A 1 8.00 -2.17 32.21
C MET A 1 7.64 -1.46 30.91
N PRO A 2 8.43 -0.51 30.43
CA PRO A 2 8.22 0.13 29.15
C PRO A 2 8.63 -0.82 28.01
N PRO A 3 8.01 -0.74 26.83
CA PRO A 3 8.31 -1.60 25.68
C PRO A 3 9.69 -1.28 25.07
N PRO A 4 10.36 -2.25 24.42
CA PRO A 4 11.79 -2.24 24.11
C PRO A 4 12.20 -1.53 22.82
N TRP A 5 11.65 -0.39 22.48
CA TRP A 5 12.05 0.34 21.26
C TRP A 5 12.29 1.84 21.45
N THR A 6 12.84 2.20 22.60
CA THR A 6 13.41 3.52 22.86
C THR A 6 14.93 3.56 22.64
N SER A 7 15.41 3.11 21.48
CA SER A 7 16.81 3.39 21.09
C SER A 7 16.89 4.04 19.72
N LEU A 8 16.29 5.23 19.57
CA LEU A 8 16.70 6.16 18.53
C LEU A 8 17.96 6.87 19.00
N ARG A 9 19.11 6.42 18.52
CA ARG A 9 20.40 7.13 18.62
C ARG A 9 20.18 8.55 18.10
N ARG A 10 20.63 9.51 18.92
CA ARG A 10 20.76 10.92 18.54
C ARG A 10 21.63 11.04 17.29
N VAL A 11 21.02 11.25 16.16
CA VAL A 11 21.68 11.78 14.96
C VAL A 11 21.43 13.28 14.95
N GLY A 12 22.50 14.03 14.69
CA GLY A 12 22.64 15.45 14.93
C GLY A 12 21.54 16.33 14.30
N ARG A 13 21.32 17.46 14.95
CA ARG A 13 20.43 18.57 14.58
C ARG A 13 20.71 19.11 13.17
N ARG A 14 20.15 18.51 12.14
CA ARG A 14 19.87 19.10 10.79
C ARG A 14 19.16 18.04 9.95
N GLY A 15 17.87 17.78 10.20
CA GLY A 15 17.12 16.80 9.42
C GLY A 15 15.72 16.54 9.98
N VAL A 16 15.04 17.60 10.41
CA VAL A 16 13.67 17.46 10.93
C VAL A 16 12.72 17.92 9.85
N ALA A 17 12.14 16.98 9.12
CA ALA A 17 10.82 17.17 8.48
C ALA A 17 10.30 15.97 7.66
N VAL A 18 10.93 14.77 7.70
CA VAL A 18 10.46 13.64 6.86
C VAL A 18 9.62 12.60 7.61
N ALA A 19 9.49 12.73 8.94
CA ALA A 19 8.87 11.70 9.78
C ALA A 19 7.33 11.69 9.83
N ALA A 20 6.64 12.67 9.25
CA ALA A 20 5.19 12.82 9.45
C ALA A 20 4.32 12.02 8.48
N ALA A 21 4.82 11.66 7.30
CA ALA A 21 4.02 10.99 6.28
C ALA A 21 4.10 9.45 6.29
N LEU A 22 5.17 8.89 6.87
CA LEU A 22 5.38 7.43 6.94
C LEU A 22 4.78 6.77 8.19
N THR A 23 4.38 7.55 9.19
CA THR A 23 3.93 7.03 10.49
C THR A 23 2.50 6.45 10.47
N ILE A 24 1.73 6.67 9.43
CA ILE A 24 0.32 6.20 9.37
C ILE A 24 0.21 4.70 9.03
N ILE A 25 1.22 4.13 8.38
CA ILE A 25 1.19 2.72 7.95
C ILE A 25 1.66 1.75 9.06
N THR A 26 2.48 2.21 10.00
CA THR A 26 3.15 1.33 10.98
C THR A 26 2.32 1.03 12.24
N VAL A 27 1.24 1.73 12.51
CA VAL A 27 0.47 1.60 13.77
C VAL A 27 -0.54 0.44 13.76
N ILE A 28 -0.81 -0.20 12.60
CA ILE A 28 -1.82 -1.28 12.53
C ILE A 28 -1.20 -2.70 12.64
N ALA A 29 0.12 -2.83 12.78
CA ALA A 29 0.82 -4.11 12.65
C ALA A 29 1.01 -4.93 13.94
N THR A 30 0.51 -4.52 15.10
CA THR A 30 0.65 -5.30 16.34
C THR A 30 -0.68 -5.85 16.82
N VAL A 31 -0.73 -7.15 16.94
CA VAL A 31 -1.55 -8.11 17.71
C VAL A 31 -2.22 -9.15 16.79
N VAL A 32 -1.78 -10.38 16.77
CA VAL A 32 -1.99 -11.61 17.53
C VAL A 32 -1.73 -12.87 16.70
N ALA A 33 -1.08 -13.83 17.36
CA ALA A 33 -0.76 -15.17 16.85
C ALA A 33 -1.91 -16.18 16.96
N SER A 34 -1.94 -17.09 15.99
CA SER A 34 -2.32 -18.51 15.98
C SER A 34 -3.69 -19.01 16.51
N GLN A 35 -4.43 -19.74 15.69
CA GLN A 35 -4.71 -21.17 15.82
C GLN A 35 -5.54 -21.73 14.65
N LEU A 36 -5.27 -22.99 14.33
CA LEU A 36 -5.75 -23.81 13.24
C LEU A 36 -7.18 -24.36 13.52
N LEU A 37 -7.94 -24.58 12.45
CA LEU A 37 -9.17 -25.38 12.48
C LEU A 37 -9.03 -26.63 11.60
N PRO A 38 -9.57 -27.79 12.03
CA PRO A 38 -9.51 -29.04 11.29
C PRO A 38 -10.69 -29.28 10.33
N GLY A 39 -10.39 -29.93 9.26
CA GLY A 39 -10.97 -30.68 8.22
C GLY A 39 -12.48 -30.88 8.01
N SER A 40 -12.86 -30.83 6.72
CA SER A 40 -13.87 -31.70 6.12
C SER A 40 -13.54 -31.93 4.64
N SER A 41 -13.58 -33.20 4.27
CA SER A 41 -13.22 -33.75 2.97
C SER A 41 -14.33 -33.57 1.91
N ALA A 42 -14.31 -32.43 1.26
CA ALA A 42 -14.91 -32.24 -0.06
C ALA A 42 -13.92 -31.39 -0.84
N GLY A 43 -13.23 -32.00 -1.80
CA GLY A 43 -12.13 -31.48 -2.62
C GLY A 43 -11.56 -30.16 -2.16
N ASN A 44 -10.45 -30.22 -1.44
CA ASN A 44 -9.84 -29.20 -0.58
C ASN A 44 -10.01 -27.76 -1.16
N PRO A 45 -10.89 -26.90 -0.61
CA PRO A 45 -11.11 -25.56 -1.11
C PRO A 45 -9.84 -24.69 -1.08
N VAL A 46 -8.89 -25.01 -0.20
CA VAL A 46 -7.58 -24.37 -0.12
C VAL A 46 -6.74 -24.71 -1.37
N ALA A 47 -6.74 -25.97 -1.81
CA ALA A 47 -6.00 -26.37 -3.00
C ALA A 47 -6.58 -25.77 -4.30
N ARG A 48 -7.91 -25.67 -4.40
CA ARG A 48 -8.58 -25.00 -5.53
C ARG A 48 -8.25 -23.51 -5.58
N ASN A 49 -8.23 -22.84 -4.44
CA ASN A 49 -7.89 -21.41 -4.39
C ASN A 49 -6.40 -21.19 -4.70
N SER A 50 -5.51 -22.06 -4.24
CA SER A 50 -4.08 -21.98 -4.57
C SER A 50 -3.83 -22.07 -6.07
N ARG A 51 -4.52 -22.96 -6.79
CA ARG A 51 -4.41 -23.05 -8.24
C ARG A 51 -5.00 -21.79 -8.91
N ALA A 52 -6.19 -21.37 -8.51
CA ALA A 52 -6.86 -20.20 -9.08
C ALA A 52 -6.03 -18.91 -8.89
N VAL A 53 -5.39 -18.71 -7.75
CA VAL A 53 -4.53 -17.55 -7.51
C VAL A 53 -3.26 -17.62 -8.35
N THR A 54 -2.65 -18.80 -8.47
CA THR A 54 -1.47 -19.01 -9.33
C THR A 54 -1.81 -18.71 -10.79
N ASP A 55 -2.93 -19.23 -11.30
CA ASP A 55 -3.37 -18.99 -12.67
C ASP A 55 -3.64 -17.49 -12.92
N ALA A 56 -4.33 -16.82 -12.01
CA ALA A 56 -4.63 -15.38 -12.12
C ALA A 56 -3.36 -14.51 -12.09
N LEU A 57 -2.43 -14.78 -11.15
CA LEU A 57 -1.17 -14.05 -11.06
C LEU A 57 -0.23 -14.36 -12.24
N THR A 58 -0.24 -15.59 -12.76
CA THR A 58 0.49 -15.93 -13.97
C THR A 58 -0.07 -15.19 -15.18
N ALA A 59 -1.39 -15.09 -15.32
CA ALA A 59 -2.02 -14.30 -16.37
C ALA A 59 -1.64 -12.81 -16.28
N LEU A 60 -1.66 -12.23 -15.06
CA LEU A 60 -1.18 -10.87 -14.83
C LEU A 60 0.31 -10.70 -15.16
N ALA A 61 1.15 -11.70 -14.87
CA ALA A 61 2.56 -11.69 -15.23
C ALA A 61 2.77 -11.68 -16.75
N VAL A 62 1.98 -12.45 -17.49
CA VAL A 62 2.00 -12.43 -18.97
C VAL A 62 1.59 -11.07 -19.51
N VAL A 63 0.51 -10.50 -18.99
CA VAL A 63 0.05 -9.15 -19.36
C VAL A 63 1.10 -8.10 -19.02
N ALA A 64 1.76 -8.20 -17.87
CA ALA A 64 2.83 -7.30 -17.47
C ALA A 64 4.03 -7.38 -18.43
N ALA A 65 4.49 -8.58 -18.75
CA ALA A 65 5.63 -8.79 -19.63
C ALA A 65 5.37 -8.29 -21.07
N ALA A 66 4.11 -8.28 -21.51
CA ALA A 66 3.70 -7.80 -22.83
C ALA A 66 3.55 -6.26 -22.92
N GLN A 67 3.66 -5.52 -21.79
CA GLN A 67 3.60 -4.06 -21.83
C GLN A 67 4.86 -3.49 -22.49
N PRO A 68 4.74 -2.31 -23.13
CA PRO A 68 5.89 -1.61 -23.68
C PRO A 68 7.00 -1.43 -22.65
N ALA A 69 8.25 -1.62 -23.07
CA ALA A 69 9.38 -1.39 -22.18
C ALA A 69 9.38 0.06 -21.68
N SER A 70 9.39 0.23 -20.37
CA SER A 70 9.59 1.53 -19.73
C SER A 70 11.10 1.79 -19.55
N ARG A 71 11.48 3.04 -19.39
CA ARG A 71 12.85 3.45 -19.10
C ARG A 71 12.88 4.24 -17.80
N PRO A 72 13.97 4.16 -17.02
CA PRO A 72 14.11 5.00 -15.85
C PRO A 72 14.07 6.47 -16.25
N PRO A 73 13.53 7.35 -15.39
CA PRO A 73 13.63 8.78 -15.62
C PRO A 73 15.08 9.20 -15.82
N GLY A 74 15.35 9.98 -16.87
CA GLY A 74 16.65 10.59 -17.12
C GLY A 74 16.82 11.92 -16.36
N PRO A 75 17.96 12.60 -16.57
CA PRO A 75 18.17 13.93 -16.01
C PRO A 75 17.04 14.89 -16.38
N GLY A 76 16.48 15.59 -15.38
CA GLY A 76 15.34 16.49 -15.55
C GLY A 76 13.99 15.82 -15.72
N GLN A 77 13.93 14.48 -15.68
CA GLN A 77 12.69 13.72 -15.71
C GLN A 77 12.35 13.17 -14.32
N TYR A 78 11.06 12.95 -14.10
CA TYR A 78 10.53 12.47 -12.83
C TYR A 78 9.49 11.40 -13.07
N GLN A 79 9.57 10.32 -12.28
CA GLN A 79 8.46 9.39 -12.12
C GLN A 79 7.37 10.10 -11.33
N TYR A 80 6.22 10.26 -11.93
CA TYR A 80 5.04 10.85 -11.31
C TYR A 80 4.05 9.76 -10.91
N THR A 81 3.48 9.88 -9.72
CA THR A 81 2.35 9.06 -9.28
C THR A 81 1.34 9.94 -8.55
N LYS A 82 0.06 9.77 -8.90
CA LYS A 82 -1.05 10.35 -8.16
C LYS A 82 -1.89 9.25 -7.55
N SER A 83 -2.16 9.38 -6.24
CA SER A 83 -3.07 8.50 -5.52
C SER A 83 -4.09 9.30 -4.72
N VAL A 84 -5.20 8.64 -4.39
CA VAL A 84 -6.20 9.12 -3.44
C VAL A 84 -6.42 8.01 -2.45
N SER A 85 -6.23 8.32 -1.19
CA SER A 85 -6.42 7.36 -0.10
C SER A 85 -7.43 7.86 0.91
N GLY A 86 -8.02 6.92 1.62
CA GLY A 86 -8.90 7.24 2.72
C GLY A 86 -9.02 6.06 3.68
N GLY A 87 -9.49 6.36 4.87
CA GLY A 87 -9.57 5.33 5.90
C GLY A 87 -10.01 5.88 7.23
N ARG A 88 -9.80 5.04 8.24
CA ARG A 88 -10.02 5.36 9.65
C ARG A 88 -8.71 5.18 10.39
N GLY A 89 -8.29 6.20 11.11
CA GLY A 89 -7.08 6.19 11.93
C GLY A 89 -7.41 6.44 13.39
N GLN A 90 -6.61 5.88 14.28
CA GLN A 90 -6.61 6.22 15.69
C GLN A 90 -5.57 7.31 15.92
N TYR A 91 -5.97 8.37 16.57
CA TYR A 91 -5.16 9.56 16.86
C TYR A 91 -5.17 9.84 18.35
N GLY A 92 -4.27 10.68 18.82
CA GLY A 92 -4.24 11.11 20.20
C GLY A 92 -2.88 10.94 20.86
N ASN A 93 -2.90 10.73 22.17
CA ASN A 93 -1.71 10.53 22.99
C ASN A 93 -1.87 9.28 23.88
N GLN A 94 -0.95 9.05 24.81
CA GLN A 94 -0.99 7.88 25.70
C GLN A 94 -2.20 7.84 26.64
N ARG A 95 -2.86 8.98 26.91
CA ARG A 95 -3.99 9.08 27.86
C ARG A 95 -5.33 9.12 27.14
N HIS A 96 -5.38 9.77 26.00
CA HIS A 96 -6.61 10.02 25.23
C HIS A 96 -6.41 9.64 23.79
N SER A 97 -7.26 8.78 23.27
CA SER A 97 -7.22 8.36 21.86
C SER A 97 -8.62 8.35 21.26
N PHE A 98 -8.72 8.73 20.01
CA PHE A 98 -9.97 8.82 19.26
C PHE A 98 -9.80 8.34 17.83
N TRP A 99 -10.89 7.92 17.22
CA TRP A 99 -10.92 7.53 15.82
C TRP A 99 -11.45 8.65 14.93
N ALA A 100 -10.79 8.87 13.81
CA ALA A 100 -11.26 9.77 12.77
C ALA A 100 -11.07 9.14 11.39
N SER A 101 -11.99 9.48 10.47
CA SER A 101 -11.81 9.18 9.05
C SER A 101 -11.07 10.33 8.37
N PHE A 102 -10.40 10.02 7.27
CA PHE A 102 -9.67 11.00 6.46
C PHE A 102 -9.79 10.68 4.97
N LEU A 103 -9.52 11.69 4.15
CA LEU A 103 -9.25 11.58 2.73
C LEU A 103 -7.96 12.33 2.44
N LEU A 104 -7.02 11.68 1.72
CA LEU A 104 -5.73 12.23 1.32
C LEU A 104 -5.57 12.11 -0.20
N GLU A 105 -5.41 13.24 -0.87
CA GLU A 105 -4.87 13.27 -2.23
C GLU A 105 -3.36 13.43 -2.14
N ARG A 106 -2.61 12.60 -2.86
CA ARG A 106 -1.14 12.61 -2.87
C ARG A 106 -0.62 12.59 -4.28
N GLN A 107 0.35 13.42 -4.55
CA GLN A 107 1.12 13.47 -5.78
C GLN A 107 2.60 13.42 -5.45
N ILE A 108 3.33 12.53 -6.12
CA ILE A 108 4.74 12.33 -5.91
C ILE A 108 5.46 12.46 -7.25
N TRP A 109 6.58 13.15 -7.25
CA TRP A 109 7.55 13.21 -8.35
C TRP A 109 8.90 12.76 -7.83
N ILE A 110 9.47 11.71 -8.42
CA ILE A 110 10.76 11.15 -8.03
C ILE A 110 11.70 11.23 -9.22
N GLY A 111 12.78 11.98 -9.09
CA GLY A 111 13.84 12.07 -10.07
C GLY A 111 14.85 10.92 -9.93
N TRP A 112 15.61 10.69 -11.01
CA TRP A 112 16.63 9.63 -11.10
C TRP A 112 17.68 9.67 -9.98
N ASN A 113 17.91 10.83 -9.39
CA ASN A 113 18.89 11.08 -8.33
C ASN A 113 18.26 11.25 -6.94
N GLY A 114 16.98 10.89 -6.77
CA GLY A 114 16.27 11.07 -5.51
C GLY A 114 15.84 12.51 -5.20
N SER A 115 15.99 13.44 -6.14
CA SER A 115 15.32 14.74 -6.04
C SER A 115 13.83 14.60 -6.35
N GLY A 116 13.02 15.55 -5.90
CA GLY A 116 11.61 15.49 -6.26
C GLY A 116 10.70 16.40 -5.45
N ARG A 117 9.41 16.05 -5.49
CA ARG A 117 8.35 16.78 -4.81
C ARG A 117 7.30 15.82 -4.30
N ILE A 118 6.76 16.11 -3.13
CA ILE A 118 5.52 15.49 -2.59
C ILE A 118 4.55 16.63 -2.35
N ALA A 119 3.38 16.55 -2.98
CA ALA A 119 2.25 17.45 -2.73
C ALA A 119 1.08 16.63 -2.21
N GLU A 120 0.56 16.99 -1.06
CA GLU A 120 -0.53 16.29 -0.38
C GLU A 120 -1.63 17.28 0.01
N THR A 121 -2.86 16.80 0.00
CA THR A 121 -4.00 17.55 0.54
C THR A 121 -4.83 16.61 1.41
N MET A 122 -4.77 16.82 2.72
CA MET A 122 -5.61 16.12 3.68
C MET A 122 -6.94 16.84 3.80
N SER A 123 -8.04 16.10 3.65
CA SER A 123 -9.40 16.64 3.73
C SER A 123 -10.36 15.65 4.38
N HIS A 124 -11.58 16.10 4.64
CA HIS A 124 -12.65 15.27 5.16
C HIS A 124 -12.27 14.49 6.43
N MET A 125 -11.60 15.20 7.38
CA MET A 125 -11.34 14.65 8.71
C MET A 125 -12.63 14.69 9.54
N HIS A 126 -13.18 13.51 9.87
CA HIS A 126 -14.42 13.38 10.65
C HIS A 126 -14.22 12.44 11.82
N LEU A 127 -14.59 12.92 13.02
CA LEU A 127 -14.67 12.08 14.21
C LEU A 127 -15.83 11.08 14.04
N LEU A 128 -15.59 9.80 14.37
CA LEU A 128 -16.54 8.74 14.05
C LEU A 128 -17.73 8.68 15.01
N THR A 129 -17.53 9.05 16.29
CA THR A 129 -18.55 8.94 17.33
C THR A 129 -18.53 10.18 18.27
N ALA A 130 -19.56 10.30 19.11
CA ALA A 130 -19.58 11.31 20.17
C ALA A 130 -18.46 11.07 21.20
N HIS A 131 -18.11 9.82 21.49
CA HIS A 131 -16.98 9.45 22.34
C HIS A 131 -15.67 9.96 21.75
N ASP A 132 -15.42 9.70 20.44
CA ASP A 132 -14.22 10.20 19.76
C ASP A 132 -14.12 11.73 19.83
N ARG A 133 -15.24 12.43 19.77
CA ARG A 133 -15.28 13.89 19.94
C ARG A 133 -14.87 14.30 21.35
N ALA A 134 -15.36 13.61 22.37
CA ALA A 134 -14.99 13.90 23.76
C ALA A 134 -13.50 13.66 24.00
N GLU A 135 -12.97 12.54 23.51
CA GLU A 135 -11.55 12.20 23.59
C GLU A 135 -10.68 13.22 22.82
N TRP A 136 -11.09 13.63 21.64
CA TRP A 136 -10.39 14.67 20.88
C TRP A 136 -10.32 16.00 21.64
N ILE A 137 -11.42 16.40 22.30
CA ILE A 137 -11.43 17.60 23.14
C ILE A 137 -10.47 17.43 24.31
N ALA A 138 -10.43 16.25 24.95
CA ALA A 138 -9.54 15.94 26.06
C ALA A 138 -8.05 15.96 25.68
N THR A 139 -7.71 15.74 24.39
CA THR A 139 -6.34 15.92 23.88
C THR A 139 -5.95 17.39 23.66
N GLY A 140 -6.82 18.35 23.96
CA GLY A 140 -6.64 19.75 23.58
C GLY A 140 -6.90 20.01 22.11
N ARG A 141 -7.71 19.16 21.45
CA ARG A 141 -8.04 19.19 20.01
C ARG A 141 -6.83 19.00 19.10
N CYS A 142 -5.85 18.21 19.56
CA CYS A 142 -4.64 17.93 18.76
C CYS A 142 -4.92 16.99 17.59
N CYS A 143 -3.93 16.87 16.74
CA CYS A 143 -3.67 15.73 15.84
C CYS A 143 -4.62 15.59 14.65
N LEU A 144 -5.61 16.45 14.49
CA LEU A 144 -6.42 16.57 13.27
C LEU A 144 -5.97 17.81 12.51
N SER A 145 -5.03 17.63 11.61
CA SER A 145 -4.64 18.67 10.65
C SER A 145 -5.26 18.37 9.30
N SER A 146 -5.87 19.37 8.70
CA SER A 146 -6.32 19.33 7.31
C SER A 146 -5.64 20.45 6.54
N GLY A 147 -5.50 20.27 5.24
CA GLY A 147 -4.94 21.28 4.35
C GLY A 147 -3.85 20.73 3.44
N PRO A 148 -3.29 21.61 2.60
CA PRO A 148 -2.22 21.26 1.69
C PRO A 148 -0.86 21.20 2.39
N SER A 149 -0.03 20.26 1.93
CA SER A 149 1.40 20.16 2.21
C SER A 149 2.13 20.05 0.90
N ASP A 150 3.22 20.79 0.75
CA ASP A 150 4.05 20.79 -0.47
C ASP A 150 5.52 20.83 -0.07
N GLN A 151 6.22 19.73 -0.35
CA GLN A 151 7.62 19.57 0.02
C GLN A 151 8.46 19.27 -1.23
N ARG A 152 9.59 19.94 -1.36
CA ARG A 152 10.58 19.69 -2.41
C ARG A 152 11.87 19.18 -1.82
N PHE A 153 12.50 18.28 -2.54
CA PHE A 153 13.69 17.57 -2.12
C PHE A 153 14.80 17.75 -3.16
N GLY A 154 15.99 18.04 -2.69
CA GLY A 154 17.20 18.02 -3.52
C GLY A 154 17.65 16.58 -3.82
N PRO A 155 18.80 16.40 -4.50
CA PRO A 155 19.40 15.09 -4.74
C PRO A 155 19.52 14.29 -3.44
N HIS A 156 19.19 12.99 -3.51
CA HIS A 156 19.17 12.06 -2.37
C HIS A 156 18.19 12.40 -1.23
N GLY A 157 17.31 13.38 -1.42
CA GLY A 157 16.34 13.81 -0.41
C GLY A 157 15.08 12.97 -0.33
N LEU A 158 14.66 12.34 -1.44
CA LEU A 158 13.58 11.38 -1.51
C LEU A 158 14.17 9.97 -1.59
N THR A 159 14.09 9.25 -0.48
CA THR A 159 14.33 7.82 -0.43
C THR A 159 12.98 7.13 -0.20
N LEU A 160 12.20 6.96 -1.26
CA LEU A 160 11.01 6.12 -1.22
C LEU A 160 11.45 4.66 -1.40
N GLY A 161 11.92 4.10 -0.30
CA GLY A 161 12.48 2.78 -0.27
C GLY A 161 13.97 2.70 -0.64
N PRO A 162 14.66 1.65 -0.18
CA PRO A 162 16.10 1.46 -0.34
C PRO A 162 16.50 0.98 -1.73
N VAL A 163 15.60 1.00 -2.73
CA VAL A 163 15.77 0.20 -3.93
C VAL A 163 15.64 1.03 -5.18
N ASN A 164 16.69 0.96 -5.99
CA ASN A 164 16.56 1.26 -7.40
C ASN A 164 15.91 0.04 -8.06
N GLU A 165 14.60 0.10 -8.29
CA GLU A 165 13.79 -0.99 -8.88
C GLU A 165 14.31 -1.45 -10.23
N TRP A 166 15.00 -0.57 -10.97
CA TRP A 166 15.62 -0.89 -12.26
C TRP A 166 16.82 -1.82 -12.15
N LYS A 167 17.37 -2.01 -10.95
CA LYS A 167 18.49 -2.92 -10.66
C LYS A 167 18.06 -4.20 -9.98
N LEU A 168 16.76 -4.36 -9.71
CA LEU A 168 16.25 -5.59 -9.10
C LEU A 168 16.29 -6.76 -10.09
N PRO A 169 16.56 -7.99 -9.60
CA PRO A 169 16.49 -9.18 -10.43
C PRO A 169 15.06 -9.37 -10.94
N THR A 170 14.96 -9.81 -12.20
CA THR A 170 13.68 -10.17 -12.83
C THR A 170 13.43 -11.68 -12.86
N ASP A 171 14.38 -12.47 -12.36
CA ASP A 171 14.15 -13.87 -12.03
C ASP A 171 13.33 -13.97 -10.75
N PRO A 172 12.17 -14.66 -10.73
CA PRO A 172 11.29 -14.69 -9.56
C PRO A 172 11.92 -15.34 -8.32
N ALA A 173 12.79 -16.34 -8.50
CA ALA A 173 13.42 -17.02 -7.37
C ALA A 173 14.46 -16.10 -6.70
N GLN A 174 15.30 -15.44 -7.49
CA GLN A 174 16.28 -14.47 -7.01
C GLN A 174 15.58 -13.25 -6.37
N LEU A 175 14.52 -12.73 -7.01
CA LEU A 175 13.75 -11.62 -6.48
C LEU A 175 13.10 -12.00 -5.14
N GLY A 176 12.43 -13.14 -5.07
CA GLY A 176 11.79 -13.61 -3.83
C GLY A 176 12.81 -13.84 -2.70
N ALA A 177 14.01 -14.37 -2.99
CA ALA A 177 15.08 -14.51 -2.01
C ALA A 177 15.54 -13.12 -1.50
N LEU A 178 15.71 -12.15 -2.41
CA LEU A 178 16.12 -10.81 -2.06
C LEU A 178 15.06 -10.10 -1.18
N LEU A 179 13.77 -10.20 -1.53
CA LEU A 179 12.69 -9.61 -0.73
C LEU A 179 12.63 -10.19 0.68
N ARG A 180 12.75 -11.51 0.83
CA ARG A 180 12.82 -12.15 2.15
C ARG A 180 13.99 -11.67 3.00
N THR A 181 15.15 -11.44 2.39
CA THR A 181 16.33 -10.89 3.12
C THR A 181 16.06 -9.47 3.61
N ARG A 182 15.34 -8.66 2.84
CA ARG A 182 14.98 -7.27 3.20
C ARG A 182 13.86 -7.17 4.21
N ALA A 183 12.95 -8.14 4.27
CA ALA A 183 11.87 -8.21 5.24
C ALA A 183 12.38 -8.12 6.70
N ILE A 184 13.62 -8.53 6.95
CA ILE A 184 14.25 -8.48 8.27
C ILE A 184 14.48 -7.05 8.75
N GLU A 185 14.57 -6.08 7.86
CA GLU A 185 14.82 -4.66 8.20
C GLU A 185 13.54 -3.86 8.47
N GLY A 186 12.39 -4.31 7.98
CA GLY A 186 11.13 -3.55 8.00
C GLY A 186 10.03 -4.10 8.92
N GLY A 187 10.05 -5.38 9.26
CA GLY A 187 9.01 -6.02 10.06
C GLY A 187 9.32 -7.48 10.38
N PRO A 188 8.45 -8.20 11.11
CA PRO A 188 8.65 -9.61 11.36
C PRO A 188 8.60 -10.39 10.04
N PRO A 189 9.66 -11.18 9.72
CA PRO A 189 9.74 -11.91 8.46
C PRO A 189 8.59 -12.91 8.32
N GLY A 190 8.11 -13.10 7.10
CA GLY A 190 7.08 -14.09 6.81
C GLY A 190 6.25 -13.75 5.58
N PRO A 191 5.31 -14.63 5.21
CA PRO A 191 4.49 -14.49 3.99
C PRO A 191 3.75 -13.16 3.86
N ARG A 192 3.35 -12.57 4.99
CA ARG A 192 2.69 -11.27 5.02
C ARG A 192 3.63 -10.15 4.58
N GLU A 193 4.84 -10.13 5.14
CA GLU A 193 5.84 -9.13 4.82
C GLU A 193 6.31 -9.26 3.37
N ASP A 194 6.50 -10.49 2.89
CA ASP A 194 6.81 -10.76 1.48
C ASP A 194 5.75 -10.15 0.56
N PHE A 195 4.46 -10.27 0.90
CA PHE A 195 3.36 -9.70 0.11
C PHE A 195 3.31 -8.17 0.20
N VAL A 196 3.58 -7.60 1.37
CA VAL A 196 3.68 -6.14 1.56
C VAL A 196 4.78 -5.58 0.67
N GLN A 197 5.97 -6.20 0.63
CA GLN A 197 7.07 -5.74 -0.22
C GLN A 197 6.77 -5.85 -1.71
N VAL A 198 6.05 -6.89 -2.15
CA VAL A 198 5.53 -6.95 -3.52
C VAL A 198 4.62 -5.75 -3.81
N GLY A 199 3.72 -5.43 -2.88
CA GLY A 199 2.86 -4.25 -2.97
C GLY A 199 3.65 -2.94 -3.05
N ASP A 200 4.66 -2.76 -2.19
CA ASP A 200 5.51 -1.55 -2.13
C ASP A 200 6.20 -1.27 -3.46
N LEU A 201 6.72 -2.32 -4.11
CA LEU A 201 7.36 -2.20 -5.41
C LEU A 201 6.38 -1.94 -6.57
N LEU A 202 5.08 -2.18 -6.36
CA LEU A 202 4.03 -1.94 -7.36
C LEU A 202 3.31 -0.59 -7.16
N ARG A 203 3.46 0.05 -6.00
CA ARG A 203 2.71 1.26 -5.62
C ARG A 203 3.19 2.53 -6.26
N GLU A 204 4.42 2.90 -5.98
CA GLU A 204 4.94 4.26 -6.23
C GLU A 204 6.01 4.28 -7.31
N THR A 205 6.35 3.11 -7.81
CA THR A 205 7.29 2.94 -8.90
C THR A 205 6.55 2.51 -10.16
N ASP A 206 7.03 2.96 -11.31
CA ASP A 206 6.61 2.38 -12.58
C ASP A 206 7.48 1.14 -12.83
N ALA A 207 7.32 0.14 -11.98
CA ALA A 207 8.10 -1.09 -12.04
C ALA A 207 8.19 -1.59 -13.49
N PRO A 208 9.40 -1.80 -14.02
CA PRO A 208 9.56 -2.25 -15.40
C PRO A 208 8.72 -3.50 -15.69
N PRO A 209 8.19 -3.68 -16.91
CA PRO A 209 7.33 -4.80 -17.26
C PRO A 209 7.86 -6.17 -16.81
N ALA A 210 9.17 -6.43 -16.99
CA ALA A 210 9.81 -7.66 -16.56
C ALA A 210 9.84 -7.81 -15.03
N LEU A 211 10.13 -6.74 -14.29
CA LEU A 211 10.10 -6.76 -12.83
C LEU A 211 8.68 -6.98 -12.32
N ARG A 212 7.68 -6.29 -12.89
CA ARG A 212 6.27 -6.47 -12.53
C ARG A 212 5.80 -7.91 -12.75
N ALA A 213 6.21 -8.51 -13.87
CA ALA A 213 5.94 -9.92 -14.14
C ALA A 213 6.60 -10.85 -13.11
N ALA A 214 7.82 -10.55 -12.68
CA ALA A 214 8.50 -11.31 -11.63
C ALA A 214 7.81 -11.17 -10.28
N LEU A 215 7.38 -9.96 -9.91
CA LEU A 215 6.64 -9.69 -8.67
C LEU A 215 5.33 -10.48 -8.60
N PHE A 216 4.58 -10.60 -9.69
CA PHE A 216 3.38 -11.45 -9.74
C PHE A 216 3.71 -12.93 -9.50
N ARG A 217 4.81 -13.43 -10.04
CA ARG A 217 5.24 -14.82 -9.82
C ARG A 217 5.72 -15.04 -8.37
N VAL A 218 6.40 -14.06 -7.77
CA VAL A 218 6.73 -14.08 -6.35
C VAL A 218 5.46 -14.13 -5.51
N ALA A 219 4.48 -13.23 -5.76
CA ALA A 219 3.20 -13.24 -5.05
C ALA A 219 2.47 -14.58 -5.18
N ALA A 220 2.53 -15.25 -6.34
CA ALA A 220 1.93 -16.56 -6.57
C ALA A 220 2.57 -17.67 -5.72
N SER A 221 3.81 -17.50 -5.27
CA SER A 221 4.52 -18.46 -4.41
C SER A 221 4.23 -18.28 -2.92
N ILE A 222 3.56 -17.21 -2.52
CA ILE A 222 3.26 -16.90 -1.12
C ILE A 222 2.03 -17.71 -0.66
N PRO A 223 2.16 -18.62 0.34
CA PRO A 223 1.10 -19.54 0.70
C PRO A 223 -0.18 -18.89 1.24
N SER A 224 -0.09 -17.70 1.85
CA SER A 224 -1.24 -16.97 2.42
C SER A 224 -2.02 -16.16 1.40
N VAL A 225 -1.53 -16.02 0.15
CA VAL A 225 -2.18 -15.23 -0.89
C VAL A 225 -3.38 -15.99 -1.48
N ARG A 226 -4.47 -15.29 -1.67
CA ARG A 226 -5.75 -15.81 -2.17
C ARG A 226 -6.28 -14.93 -3.31
N LEU A 227 -6.97 -15.56 -4.26
CA LEU A 227 -7.78 -14.86 -5.27
C LEU A 227 -9.17 -14.60 -4.68
N LEU A 228 -9.56 -13.33 -4.61
CA LEU A 228 -10.89 -12.95 -4.14
C LEU A 228 -11.88 -12.67 -5.28
N GLY A 229 -11.42 -12.74 -6.54
CA GLY A 229 -12.24 -12.51 -7.71
C GLY A 229 -12.07 -11.12 -8.31
N ARG A 230 -13.16 -10.48 -8.68
CA ARG A 230 -13.16 -9.14 -9.28
C ARG A 230 -14.00 -8.19 -8.45
N ILE A 231 -13.49 -6.97 -8.29
CA ILE A 231 -14.27 -5.88 -7.69
C ILE A 231 -14.14 -4.61 -8.55
N THR A 232 -15.07 -3.69 -8.33
CA THR A 232 -14.98 -2.34 -8.86
C THR A 232 -14.49 -1.42 -7.76
N ASP A 233 -13.42 -0.68 -8.04
CA ASP A 233 -12.86 0.28 -7.09
C ASP A 233 -13.72 1.54 -6.96
N ARG A 234 -13.31 2.46 -6.09
CA ARG A 234 -14.02 3.72 -5.82
C ARG A 234 -14.03 4.69 -7.01
N PHE A 235 -13.25 4.42 -8.05
CA PHE A 235 -13.19 5.19 -9.29
C PHE A 235 -13.93 4.50 -10.43
N GLY A 236 -14.70 3.43 -10.16
CA GLY A 236 -15.48 2.69 -11.15
C GLY A 236 -14.66 1.73 -12.02
N ARG A 237 -13.40 1.44 -11.65
CA ARG A 237 -12.54 0.55 -12.43
C ARG A 237 -12.61 -0.87 -11.89
N THR A 238 -12.91 -1.84 -12.77
CA THR A 238 -12.95 -3.24 -12.38
C THR A 238 -11.58 -3.88 -12.44
N GLY A 239 -11.14 -4.48 -11.34
CA GLY A 239 -9.85 -5.14 -11.19
C GLY A 239 -9.94 -6.56 -10.65
N ILE A 240 -8.85 -7.31 -10.83
CA ILE A 240 -8.61 -8.62 -10.22
C ILE A 240 -8.05 -8.38 -8.82
N VAL A 241 -8.67 -9.01 -7.80
CA VAL A 241 -8.26 -8.85 -6.41
C VAL A 241 -7.50 -10.07 -5.94
N VAL A 242 -6.29 -9.86 -5.49
CA VAL A 242 -5.52 -10.85 -4.71
C VAL A 242 -5.28 -10.29 -3.32
N ALA A 243 -5.32 -11.14 -2.31
CA ALA A 243 -5.17 -10.73 -0.93
C ALA A 243 -4.28 -11.67 -0.14
N GLU A 244 -3.46 -11.10 0.71
CA GLU A 244 -2.84 -11.83 1.81
C GLU A 244 -3.84 -11.91 2.97
N VAL A 245 -3.97 -13.12 3.52
CA VAL A 245 -4.87 -13.40 4.64
C VAL A 245 -4.04 -13.44 5.92
N GLY A 246 -4.23 -12.43 6.74
CA GLY A 246 -3.58 -12.35 8.04
C GLY A 246 -4.16 -13.35 9.06
N PRO A 247 -3.50 -13.48 10.23
CA PRO A 247 -3.90 -14.41 11.26
C PRO A 247 -5.28 -14.05 11.86
N LEU A 248 -5.99 -15.08 12.28
CA LEU A 248 -7.26 -14.93 13.00
C LEU A 248 -7.00 -14.46 14.44
N SER A 249 -7.68 -13.40 14.85
CA SER A 249 -7.63 -12.88 16.21
C SER A 249 -8.99 -12.35 16.64
N HIS A 250 -9.44 -12.75 17.83
CA HIS A 250 -10.71 -12.30 18.43
C HIS A 250 -11.90 -12.38 17.45
N GLY A 251 -11.98 -13.46 16.65
CA GLY A 251 -13.03 -13.66 15.67
C GLY A 251 -12.95 -12.72 14.47
N ARG A 252 -11.77 -12.13 14.20
CA ARG A 252 -11.51 -11.26 13.07
C ARG A 252 -10.17 -11.61 12.42
N TYR A 253 -10.07 -11.41 11.10
CA TYR A 253 -8.80 -11.43 10.40
C TYR A 253 -8.70 -10.23 9.47
N GLN A 254 -7.47 -9.86 9.14
CA GLN A 254 -7.19 -8.78 8.21
C GLN A 254 -6.86 -9.36 6.84
N LEU A 255 -7.33 -8.68 5.81
CA LEU A 255 -6.89 -8.87 4.43
C LEU A 255 -6.09 -7.64 4.01
N THR A 256 -4.95 -7.88 3.39
CA THR A 256 -4.23 -6.87 2.60
C THR A 256 -4.54 -7.18 1.13
N GLU A 257 -5.36 -6.35 0.50
CA GLU A 257 -5.87 -6.56 -0.85
C GLU A 257 -5.14 -5.69 -1.85
N LEU A 258 -4.71 -6.27 -2.97
CA LEU A 258 -4.18 -5.56 -4.12
C LEU A 258 -5.11 -5.80 -5.31
N ILE A 259 -5.51 -4.74 -5.98
CA ILE A 259 -6.48 -4.74 -7.08
C ILE A 259 -5.78 -4.32 -8.36
N PHE A 260 -5.72 -5.21 -9.33
CA PHE A 260 -4.96 -5.04 -10.57
C PHE A 260 -5.85 -4.89 -11.79
N ALA A 261 -5.50 -3.97 -12.69
CA ALA A 261 -6.14 -3.85 -13.99
C ALA A 261 -5.87 -5.10 -14.85
N PRO A 262 -6.90 -5.81 -15.34
CA PRO A 262 -6.69 -7.08 -16.04
C PRO A 262 -6.01 -6.91 -17.40
N LYS A 263 -6.08 -5.74 -18.03
CA LYS A 263 -5.52 -5.46 -19.36
C LYS A 263 -4.11 -4.88 -19.35
N THR A 264 -3.71 -4.24 -18.25
CA THR A 264 -2.41 -3.55 -18.14
C THR A 264 -1.58 -4.03 -16.97
N SER A 265 -2.16 -4.85 -16.09
CA SER A 265 -1.54 -5.34 -14.85
C SER A 265 -1.08 -4.24 -13.87
N VAL A 266 -1.46 -2.98 -14.08
CA VAL A 266 -1.15 -1.90 -13.14
C VAL A 266 -1.96 -2.05 -11.86
N LEU A 267 -1.39 -1.65 -10.73
CA LEU A 267 -2.09 -1.58 -9.47
C LEU A 267 -3.11 -0.43 -9.52
N LEU A 268 -4.38 -0.75 -9.32
CA LEU A 268 -5.48 0.22 -9.30
C LEU A 268 -5.77 0.73 -7.90
N ASP A 269 -5.77 -0.19 -6.93
CA ASP A 269 -6.15 0.12 -5.55
C ASP A 269 -5.49 -0.89 -4.61
N GLU A 270 -5.29 -0.48 -3.39
CA GLU A 270 -4.88 -1.30 -2.27
C GLU A 270 -5.86 -1.07 -1.12
N GLN A 271 -6.22 -2.16 -0.42
CA GLN A 271 -7.14 -2.05 0.70
C GLN A 271 -6.68 -2.89 1.89
N ILE A 272 -6.88 -2.34 3.08
CA ILE A 272 -6.81 -3.07 4.33
C ILE A 272 -8.25 -3.31 4.80
N VAL A 273 -8.64 -4.57 4.84
CA VAL A 273 -10.01 -4.98 5.16
C VAL A 273 -9.99 -5.86 6.40
N VAL A 274 -10.83 -5.56 7.38
CA VAL A 274 -11.08 -6.43 8.53
C VAL A 274 -12.35 -7.21 8.30
N VAL A 275 -12.27 -8.52 8.45
CA VAL A 275 -13.40 -9.44 8.29
C VAL A 275 -13.77 -10.04 9.65
N ASN A 276 -15.03 -9.90 10.02
CA ASN A 276 -15.58 -10.57 11.21
C ASN A 276 -16.03 -11.97 10.81
N THR A 277 -15.47 -13.02 11.44
CA THR A 277 -15.76 -14.43 11.08
C THR A 277 -17.16 -14.89 11.45
N ARG A 278 -17.81 -14.25 12.42
CA ARG A 278 -19.16 -14.61 12.86
C ARG A 278 -20.23 -14.00 11.93
N THR A 279 -20.05 -12.73 11.57
CA THR A 279 -21.05 -11.98 10.79
C THR A 279 -20.72 -11.91 9.30
N HIS A 280 -19.53 -12.34 8.90
CA HIS A 280 -18.96 -12.20 7.56
C HIS A 280 -18.91 -10.75 7.04
N ILE A 281 -19.10 -9.77 7.94
CA ILE A 281 -19.01 -8.35 7.58
C ILE A 281 -17.57 -8.00 7.28
N ARG A 282 -17.35 -7.38 6.12
CA ARG A 282 -16.09 -6.82 5.67
C ARG A 282 -16.11 -5.31 5.91
N THR A 283 -15.11 -4.80 6.62
CA THR A 283 -14.94 -3.37 6.90
C THR A 283 -13.62 -2.91 6.30
N VAL A 284 -13.69 -2.00 5.33
CA VAL A 284 -12.50 -1.34 4.77
C VAL A 284 -11.99 -0.34 5.81
N MET A 285 -10.80 -0.59 6.32
CA MET A 285 -10.12 0.28 7.30
C MET A 285 -9.28 1.35 6.60
N TYR A 286 -8.67 0.98 5.50
CA TYR A 286 -7.83 1.84 4.66
C TYR A 286 -7.95 1.42 3.19
N TRP A 287 -7.84 2.38 2.30
CA TRP A 287 -7.73 2.16 0.85
C TRP A 287 -6.83 3.23 0.23
N ASN A 288 -6.15 2.89 -0.85
CA ASN A 288 -5.29 3.80 -1.60
C ASN A 288 -5.40 3.51 -3.10
N ALA A 289 -6.15 4.34 -3.81
CA ALA A 289 -6.37 4.19 -5.23
C ALA A 289 -5.36 5.01 -6.04
N TYR A 290 -4.68 4.34 -6.97
CA TYR A 290 -3.73 4.94 -7.90
C TYR A 290 -4.49 5.42 -9.13
N VAL A 291 -4.40 6.72 -9.44
CA VAL A 291 -5.23 7.34 -10.50
C VAL A 291 -4.43 7.81 -11.69
N ALA A 292 -3.13 8.04 -11.53
CA ALA A 292 -2.24 8.39 -12.62
C ALA A 292 -0.79 8.00 -12.29
N SER A 293 -0.03 7.58 -13.29
CA SER A 293 1.41 7.37 -13.20
C SER A 293 2.06 7.54 -14.56
N GLY A 294 3.34 7.95 -14.57
CA GLY A 294 4.15 8.07 -15.78
C GLY A 294 5.34 9.00 -15.62
N VAL A 295 6.23 9.02 -16.60
CA VAL A 295 7.40 9.89 -16.62
C VAL A 295 7.01 11.28 -17.14
N VAL A 296 7.41 12.33 -16.41
CA VAL A 296 7.13 13.73 -16.74
C VAL A 296 8.41 14.57 -16.74
N GLY A 297 8.40 15.69 -17.47
CA GLY A 297 9.59 16.52 -17.65
C GLY A 297 9.85 17.56 -16.54
N SER A 298 9.02 17.62 -15.49
CA SER A 298 9.27 18.50 -14.34
C SER A 298 8.37 18.13 -13.16
N VAL A 299 8.70 18.63 -11.97
CA VAL A 299 7.88 18.47 -10.74
C VAL A 299 6.58 19.29 -10.73
N THR A 300 6.25 19.97 -11.82
CA THR A 300 4.98 20.69 -12.00
C THR A 300 4.08 20.06 -13.08
N LYS A 301 4.61 19.10 -13.84
CA LYS A 301 3.85 18.34 -14.84
C LYS A 301 3.22 17.11 -14.19
N VAL A 302 2.08 16.71 -14.73
CA VAL A 302 1.33 15.54 -14.28
C VAL A 302 1.17 14.56 -15.45
N ALA A 303 1.18 13.28 -15.14
CA ALA A 303 0.86 12.24 -16.13
C ALA A 303 -0.65 12.17 -16.35
N PRO A 304 -1.12 11.69 -17.53
CA PRO A 304 -2.52 11.47 -17.78
C PRO A 304 -3.08 10.42 -16.81
N PRO A 305 -4.36 10.51 -16.47
CA PRO A 305 -5.00 9.50 -15.63
C PRO A 305 -5.00 8.14 -16.34
N TYR A 306 -5.00 7.06 -15.57
CA TYR A 306 -5.17 5.72 -16.11
C TYR A 306 -6.46 5.63 -16.92
N SER A 307 -6.37 4.99 -18.09
CA SER A 307 -7.54 4.75 -18.95
C SER A 307 -8.61 3.98 -18.17
N GLY A 308 -9.83 4.50 -18.15
CA GLY A 308 -10.94 3.96 -17.37
C GLY A 308 -11.25 4.70 -16.07
N SER A 309 -10.48 5.73 -15.71
CA SER A 309 -10.86 6.62 -14.60
C SER A 309 -12.09 7.42 -15.02
N VAL A 310 -13.25 7.07 -14.50
CA VAL A 310 -14.48 7.87 -14.67
C VAL A 310 -14.24 9.23 -14.02
N LYS A 311 -14.58 10.30 -14.74
CA LYS A 311 -14.62 11.65 -14.15
C LYS A 311 -15.46 11.59 -12.88
N ARG A 312 -14.95 12.11 -11.77
CA ARG A 312 -15.70 12.27 -10.52
C ARG A 312 -17.10 12.82 -10.86
N GLY A 313 -18.12 11.99 -10.69
CA GLY A 313 -19.46 12.52 -10.51
C GLY A 313 -19.40 13.42 -9.27
N LYS A 314 -19.90 14.64 -9.39
CA LYS A 314 -20.10 15.53 -8.24
C LYS A 314 -20.88 14.73 -7.21
N THR A 315 -20.22 14.35 -6.13
CA THR A 315 -20.94 13.84 -4.95
C THR A 315 -21.71 15.00 -4.37
N ALA A 316 -23.03 14.90 -4.46
CA ALA A 316 -23.97 15.75 -3.77
C ALA A 316 -23.80 15.58 -2.25
#